data_c45392767bc4fd3b89b57f0aecc48e8b
#
_entry.id   c45392767bc4fd3b89b57f0aecc48e8b
#
_cell.length_a   1.000
_cell.length_b   1.000
_cell.length_c   1.000
_cell.angle_alpha   90.00
_cell.angle_beta   90.00
_cell.angle_gamma   90.00
#
_symmetry.space_group_name_H-M   'P 1'
#
loop_
_entity.id
_entity.type
_entity.pdbx_description
1 polymer ?
#
loop_
_entity_poly.entity_id
_entity_poly.type
_entity_poly.pdbx_seq_one_letter_code
_entity_poly.pdbx_strand_id
1 'polypeptide(L)' 'MAETWEGVVVKKSRGLYDGANLYRRLKVRTADGSIVKARVDRDVWDAVALGDPVRRSEDGTVTRV' A
#
# COMPACT_ATOMS: atom_id res chain seq x y z
N MET A 1 -6.11 17.33 5.00
CA MET A 1 -6.53 16.25 5.92
C MET A 1 -6.07 14.92 5.37
N ALA A 2 -5.47 14.11 6.22
CA ALA A 2 -5.06 12.79 5.80
C ALA A 2 -6.29 11.87 5.73
N GLU A 3 -6.35 11.07 4.67
CA GLU A 3 -7.39 10.08 4.53
C GLU A 3 -6.98 8.77 5.18
N THR A 4 -7.90 8.15 5.87
CA THR A 4 -7.69 6.81 6.40
C THR A 4 -8.50 5.82 5.58
N TRP A 5 -7.97 4.61 5.43
CA TRP A 5 -8.71 3.54 4.75
C TRP A 5 -8.21 2.19 5.23
N GLU A 6 -9.03 1.21 5.01
CA GLU A 6 -8.72 -0.18 5.31
C GLU A 6 -9.11 -1.03 4.12
N GLY A 7 -8.32 -2.02 3.82
CA GLY A 7 -8.61 -2.88 2.68
C GLY A 7 -7.67 -4.05 2.59
N VAL A 8 -7.73 -4.74 1.46
CA VAL A 8 -6.96 -5.94 1.20
C VAL A 8 -6.03 -5.69 0.02
N VAL A 9 -4.79 -6.13 0.13
CA VAL A 9 -3.82 -5.97 -0.95
C VAL A 9 -4.21 -6.88 -2.10
N VAL A 10 -4.45 -6.29 -3.27
CA VAL A 10 -4.80 -7.04 -4.47
C VAL A 10 -3.67 -7.07 -5.49
N LYS A 11 -2.69 -6.19 -5.34
CA LYS A 11 -1.52 -6.20 -6.21
C LYS A 11 -0.35 -5.52 -5.51
N LYS A 12 0.84 -6.06 -5.72
CA LYS A 12 2.10 -5.44 -5.31
C LYS A 12 2.88 -5.11 -6.57
N SER A 13 3.41 -3.91 -6.64
CA SER A 13 4.26 -3.53 -7.76
C SER A 13 5.47 -2.74 -7.27
N ARG A 14 6.55 -2.89 -7.99
CA ARG A 14 7.75 -2.09 -7.78
C ARG A 14 8.34 -1.80 -9.14
N GLY A 15 9.07 -0.71 -9.23
CA GLY A 15 9.69 -0.32 -10.47
C GLY A 15 10.83 0.64 -10.23
N LEU A 16 11.65 0.81 -11.24
CA LEU A 16 12.69 1.82 -11.23
C LEU A 16 12.05 3.16 -11.53
N TYR A 17 12.35 4.12 -10.70
CA TYR A 17 11.92 5.47 -10.90
C TYR A 17 13.18 6.33 -10.92
N ASP A 18 13.39 7.09 -11.97
CA ASP A 18 14.55 7.93 -12.12
C ASP A 18 15.86 7.15 -12.00
N GLY A 19 15.95 6.06 -12.69
CA GLY A 19 17.16 5.26 -12.76
C GLY A 19 17.52 4.54 -11.47
N ALA A 20 17.96 5.25 -10.45
CA ALA A 20 18.47 4.62 -9.24
C ALA A 20 17.42 4.34 -8.18
N ASN A 21 16.28 5.04 -8.21
CA ASN A 21 15.30 4.95 -7.16
C ASN A 21 14.24 3.92 -7.47
N LEU A 22 13.99 3.04 -6.52
CA LEU A 22 12.89 2.09 -6.60
C LEU A 22 11.69 2.66 -5.86
N TYR A 23 10.53 2.58 -6.48
CA TYR A 23 9.30 2.84 -5.78
C TYR A 23 8.55 1.53 -5.58
N ARG A 24 7.79 1.47 -4.49
CA ARG A 24 7.00 0.31 -4.13
C ARG A 24 5.58 0.74 -3.89
N ARG A 25 4.65 0.11 -4.58
CA ARG A 25 3.24 0.44 -4.48
C ARG A 25 2.41 -0.78 -4.19
N LEU A 26 1.37 -0.58 -3.42
CA LEU A 26 0.35 -1.58 -3.20
C LEU A 26 -0.95 -1.09 -3.84
N LYS A 27 -1.66 -1.98 -4.49
CA LYS A 27 -3.05 -1.73 -4.83
C LYS A 27 -3.91 -2.40 -3.79
N VAL A 28 -4.78 -1.63 -3.19
CA VAL A 28 -5.60 -2.08 -2.07
C VAL A 28 -7.06 -1.92 -2.44
N ARG A 29 -7.82 -2.96 -2.26
CA ARG A 29 -9.26 -2.91 -2.43
C ARG A 29 -9.90 -2.61 -1.10
N THR A 30 -10.57 -1.48 -1.02
CA THR A 30 -11.23 -1.04 0.21
C THR A 30 -12.60 -1.69 0.35
N ALA A 31 -13.22 -1.52 1.52
CA ALA A 31 -14.49 -2.15 1.83
C ALA A 31 -15.62 -1.73 0.89
N ASP A 32 -15.53 -0.53 0.32
CA ASP A 32 -16.53 -0.03 -0.63
C ASP A 32 -16.30 -0.49 -2.07
N GLY A 33 -15.26 -1.32 -2.28
CA GLY A 33 -14.93 -1.82 -3.61
C GLY A 33 -13.99 -0.94 -4.41
N SER A 34 -13.57 0.18 -3.86
CA SER A 34 -12.63 1.07 -4.55
C SER A 34 -11.21 0.51 -4.51
N ILE A 35 -10.44 0.85 -5.53
CA ILE A 35 -9.02 0.49 -5.56
C ILE A 35 -8.21 1.75 -5.26
N VAL A 36 -7.36 1.68 -4.25
CA VAL A 36 -6.44 2.75 -3.93
C VAL A 36 -5.02 2.28 -4.17
N LYS A 37 -4.19 3.20 -4.63
CA LYS A 37 -2.75 2.94 -4.81
C LYS A 37 -2.02 3.59 -3.66
N ALA A 38 -1.24 2.80 -2.95
CA ALA A 38 -0.49 3.29 -1.80
C ALA A 38 1.00 3.09 -2.05
N ARG A 39 1.75 4.16 -1.86
CA ARG A 39 3.21 4.08 -1.89
C ARG A 39 3.68 3.76 -0.48
N VAL A 40 4.52 2.74 -0.35
CA VAL A 40 4.94 2.24 0.95
C VAL A 40 6.45 2.08 0.99
N ASP A 41 6.98 2.01 2.19
CA ASP A 41 8.38 1.72 2.41
C ASP A 41 8.69 0.25 2.13
N ARG A 42 9.95 -0.03 1.94
CA ARG A 42 10.43 -1.38 1.69
C ARG A 42 9.97 -2.36 2.76
N ASP A 43 10.05 -1.97 4.02
CA ASP A 43 9.69 -2.85 5.13
C ASP A 43 8.22 -3.26 5.07
N VAL A 44 7.36 -2.30 4.79
CA VAL A 44 5.92 -2.58 4.66
C VAL A 44 5.67 -3.43 3.42
N TRP A 45 6.32 -3.09 2.31
CA TRP A 45 6.13 -3.81 1.05
C TRP A 45 6.54 -5.27 1.19
N ASP A 46 7.65 -5.53 1.87
CA ASP A 46 8.15 -6.90 2.09
C ASP A 46 7.30 -7.67 3.09
N ALA A 47 6.69 -6.96 4.05
CA ALA A 47 5.92 -7.60 5.11
C ALA A 47 4.52 -8.02 4.67
N VAL A 48 3.97 -7.43 3.61
CA VAL A 48 2.61 -7.74 3.17
C VAL A 48 2.64 -8.64 1.93
N ALA A 49 1.60 -9.43 1.80
CA ALA A 49 1.41 -10.31 0.65
C ALA A 49 0.04 -10.03 0.04
N LEU A 50 -0.18 -10.54 -1.17
CA LEU A 50 -1.50 -10.46 -1.79
C LEU A 50 -2.51 -11.14 -0.88
N GLY A 51 -3.62 -10.45 -0.66
CA GLY A 51 -4.67 -10.93 0.23
C GLY A 51 -4.54 -10.50 1.67
N ASP A 52 -3.43 -9.85 2.05
CA ASP A 52 -3.27 -9.37 3.42
C ASP A 52 -4.09 -8.11 3.66
N PRO A 53 -4.71 -8.01 4.85
CA PRO A 53 -5.40 -6.77 5.23
C PRO A 53 -4.40 -5.70 5.63
N VAL A 54 -4.63 -4.49 5.17
CA VAL A 54 -3.78 -3.34 5.50
C VAL A 54 -4.65 -2.14 5.84
N ARG A 55 -4.06 -1.20 6.55
CA ARG A 55 -4.74 0.01 6.94
C ARG A 55 -3.78 1.20 6.85
N ARG A 56 -4.32 2.32 6.41
CA ARG A 56 -3.60 3.58 6.42
C ARG A 56 -4.14 4.45 7.55
N SER A 57 -3.25 4.89 8.43
CA SER A 57 -3.60 5.77 9.52
C SER A 57 -3.52 7.24 9.08
N GLU A 58 -3.97 8.14 9.97
CA GLU A 58 -4.06 9.57 9.65
C GLU A 58 -2.70 10.18 9.31
N ASP A 59 -1.63 9.64 9.83
CA ASP A 59 -0.29 10.13 9.56
C ASP A 59 0.27 9.64 8.23
N GLY A 60 -0.49 8.84 7.50
CA GLY A 60 -0.09 8.30 6.23
C GLY A 60 0.62 6.96 6.31
N THR A 61 0.79 6.41 7.49
CA THR A 61 1.46 5.12 7.67
C THR A 61 0.54 3.98 7.26
N VAL A 62 1.04 3.11 6.40
CA VAL A 62 0.32 1.91 5.98
C VAL A 62 0.90 0.73 6.75
N THR A 63 0.05 0.01 7.43
CA THR A 63 0.46 -1.15 8.23
C THR A 63 -0.45 -2.33 7.96
N ARG A 64 0.08 -3.52 8.18
CA ARG A 64 -0.70 -4.74 8.11
C ARG A 64 -1.58 -4.84 9.36
N VAL A 65 -2.82 -5.16 9.14
CA VAL A 65 -3.78 -5.30 10.25
C VAL A 65 -3.69 -6.68 10.88
#